data_c515d4e5c5f334a5c24e3eb26a9edbef
#
_entry.id   c515d4e5c5f334a5c24e3eb26a9edbef
#
_cell.length_a   1.000
_cell.length_b   1.000
_cell.length_c   1.000
_cell.angle_alpha   90.00
_cell.angle_beta   90.00
_cell.angle_gamma   90.00
#
_symmetry.space_group_name_H-M   'P 1'
#
loop_
_entity.id
_entity.type
_entity.pdbx_description
1 polymer ?
#
loop_
_entity_poly.entity_id
_entity_poly.type
_entity_poly.pdbx_seq_one_letter_code
_entity_poly.pdbx_strand_id
1 'polypeptide(L)'
;MNRRRLVALTACALGIATIAPATVAAAKLTTAQRSALALAISAPTRTPANVARDRYRHPAQTLAFFGVRPTDTVVEIWPSGGWYSEILAPYVARGGGAYIAAAPDRSLAGVRRLIDSNPAAYGSIRTANFPILASSTPPNAGTPVATGSADVVLTFRNVHNWMMSKQPFDAEAFKQIYAMLRPGGTLGVVEHRLDEKANSVRERDSGYVKTSTVRRLAETAGFRFVAATEINANAKDSRDYPEGVWTLPPTFALKDKDRAKYAAIGESDRMTLKFVKPR
;
A
#
# COMPACT_ATOMS: atom_id res chain seq x y z
N MET A 1 73.83 -26.24 -32.22
CA MET A 1 72.86 -27.03 -31.39
C MET A 1 71.95 -26.02 -30.62
N ASN A 2 70.78 -25.68 -31.18
CA ASN A 2 69.80 -24.71 -30.57
C ASN A 2 68.68 -25.49 -29.94
N ARG A 3 68.60 -25.45 -28.63
CA ARG A 3 67.43 -25.97 -27.87
C ARG A 3 66.39 -24.85 -27.73
N ARG A 4 65.25 -24.91 -28.43
CA ARG A 4 64.07 -24.09 -28.25
C ARG A 4 63.30 -24.59 -27.01
N ARG A 5 63.15 -23.74 -26.00
CA ARG A 5 62.26 -23.99 -24.84
C ARG A 5 60.80 -23.59 -25.23
N LEU A 6 59.91 -24.56 -25.19
CA LEU A 6 58.45 -24.31 -25.29
C LEU A 6 57.97 -23.81 -23.95
N VAL A 7 57.34 -22.64 -23.95
CA VAL A 7 56.61 -22.12 -22.81
C VAL A 7 55.13 -22.45 -23.00
N ALA A 8 54.61 -23.31 -22.16
CA ALA A 8 53.18 -23.61 -22.14
C ALA A 8 52.42 -22.51 -21.34
N LEU A 9 51.54 -21.75 -22.00
CA LEU A 9 50.60 -20.85 -21.36
C LEU A 9 49.36 -21.64 -20.91
N THR A 10 49.21 -21.78 -19.62
CA THR A 10 47.99 -22.33 -19.00
C THR A 10 46.94 -21.19 -18.90
N ALA A 11 45.87 -21.25 -19.69
CA ALA A 11 44.75 -20.34 -19.60
C ALA A 11 43.82 -20.79 -18.46
N CYS A 12 43.77 -20.03 -17.37
CA CYS A 12 42.76 -20.15 -16.33
C CYS A 12 41.45 -19.55 -16.83
N ALA A 13 40.47 -20.37 -17.14
CA ALA A 13 39.08 -19.92 -17.40
C ALA A 13 38.38 -19.63 -16.06
N LEU A 14 38.18 -18.34 -15.73
CA LEU A 14 37.29 -17.95 -14.66
C LEU A 14 35.83 -18.19 -15.10
N GLY A 15 35.21 -19.21 -14.54
CA GLY A 15 33.77 -19.44 -14.69
C GLY A 15 32.99 -18.40 -13.91
N ILE A 16 32.34 -17.47 -14.61
CA ILE A 16 31.35 -16.55 -13.99
C ILE A 16 30.09 -17.35 -13.77
N ALA A 17 29.84 -17.74 -12.50
CA ALA A 17 28.57 -18.33 -12.09
C ALA A 17 27.49 -17.23 -12.12
N THR A 18 26.64 -17.25 -13.12
CA THR A 18 25.44 -16.41 -13.15
C THR A 18 24.42 -16.93 -12.14
N ILE A 19 24.33 -16.27 -10.99
CA ILE A 19 23.26 -16.52 -10.01
C ILE A 19 21.95 -15.96 -10.61
N ALA A 20 21.11 -16.85 -11.13
CA ALA A 20 19.77 -16.49 -11.55
C ALA A 20 18.97 -15.97 -10.35
N PRO A 21 18.26 -14.83 -10.46
CA PRO A 21 17.45 -14.32 -9.35
C PRO A 21 16.31 -15.30 -9.06
N ALA A 22 16.30 -15.87 -7.86
CA ALA A 22 15.22 -16.71 -7.38
C ALA A 22 13.91 -15.88 -7.40
N THR A 23 12.98 -16.25 -8.26
CA THR A 23 11.63 -15.71 -8.28
C THR A 23 10.91 -16.17 -7.01
N VAL A 24 10.86 -15.30 -6.00
CA VAL A 24 10.04 -15.53 -4.80
C VAL A 24 8.57 -15.38 -5.22
N ALA A 25 7.94 -16.48 -5.59
CA ALA A 25 6.50 -16.52 -5.77
C ALA A 25 5.87 -16.20 -4.42
N ALA A 26 5.05 -15.15 -4.36
CA ALA A 26 4.32 -14.80 -3.15
C ALA A 26 3.42 -16.01 -2.77
N ALA A 27 3.64 -16.57 -1.59
CA ALA A 27 2.86 -17.70 -1.09
C ALA A 27 1.37 -17.33 -1.07
N LYS A 28 0.54 -18.11 -1.75
CA LYS A 28 -0.92 -17.94 -1.74
C LYS A 28 -1.45 -18.24 -0.33
N LEU A 29 -2.48 -17.50 0.09
CA LEU A 29 -3.17 -17.79 1.34
C LEU A 29 -3.74 -19.24 1.32
N THR A 30 -3.62 -19.92 2.44
CA THR A 30 -4.26 -21.23 2.64
C THR A 30 -5.79 -21.08 2.69
N THR A 31 -6.53 -22.18 2.59
CA THR A 31 -7.99 -22.16 2.73
C THR A 31 -8.42 -21.61 4.09
N ALA A 32 -7.78 -22.04 5.18
CA ALA A 32 -8.05 -21.53 6.52
C ALA A 32 -7.82 -20.01 6.65
N GLN A 33 -6.73 -19.49 6.07
CA GLN A 33 -6.44 -18.05 6.08
C GLN A 33 -7.48 -17.26 5.27
N ARG A 34 -7.94 -17.79 4.11
CA ARG A 34 -9.01 -17.17 3.33
C ARG A 34 -10.34 -17.17 4.10
N SER A 35 -10.68 -18.26 4.78
CA SER A 35 -11.88 -18.33 5.62
C SER A 35 -11.82 -17.34 6.79
N ALA A 36 -10.68 -17.23 7.46
CA ALA A 36 -10.49 -16.24 8.53
C ALA A 36 -10.62 -14.80 8.02
N LEU A 37 -10.10 -14.51 6.81
CA LEU A 37 -10.25 -13.19 6.17
C LEU A 37 -11.71 -12.91 5.81
N ALA A 38 -12.42 -13.89 5.27
CA ALA A 38 -13.85 -13.76 4.95
C ALA A 38 -14.69 -13.45 6.20
N LEU A 39 -14.40 -14.11 7.33
CA LEU A 39 -15.04 -13.83 8.62
C LEU A 39 -14.77 -12.40 9.11
N ALA A 40 -13.54 -11.88 8.92
CA ALA A 40 -13.23 -10.50 9.28
C ALA A 40 -13.95 -9.48 8.37
N ILE A 41 -14.12 -9.79 7.09
CA ILE A 41 -14.82 -8.93 6.13
C ILE A 41 -16.34 -8.92 6.41
N SER A 42 -16.94 -10.04 6.81
CA SER A 42 -18.37 -10.16 7.12
C SER A 42 -18.69 -9.84 8.58
N ALA A 43 -17.73 -9.39 9.37
CA ALA A 43 -17.93 -9.14 10.78
C ALA A 43 -19.03 -8.08 11.02
N PRO A 44 -20.01 -8.34 11.93
CA PRO A 44 -21.10 -7.40 12.23
C PRO A 44 -20.62 -6.12 12.93
N THR A 45 -19.37 -6.10 13.38
CA THR A 45 -18.72 -4.92 13.97
C THR A 45 -18.33 -3.87 12.95
N ARG A 46 -18.37 -4.21 11.65
CA ARG A 46 -18.05 -3.26 10.58
C ARG A 46 -19.18 -2.26 10.35
N THR A 47 -18.81 -1.01 10.12
CA THR A 47 -19.75 0.06 9.81
C THR A 47 -20.52 -0.22 8.51
N PRO A 48 -21.87 -0.18 8.49
CA PRO A 48 -22.65 -0.50 7.29
C PRO A 48 -22.28 0.33 6.07
N ALA A 49 -21.97 1.63 6.25
CA ALA A 49 -21.51 2.51 5.20
C ALA A 49 -20.15 2.07 4.60
N ASN A 50 -19.29 1.43 5.40
CA ASN A 50 -18.03 0.86 4.93
C ASN A 50 -18.28 -0.46 4.19
N VAL A 51 -19.16 -1.32 4.68
CA VAL A 51 -19.54 -2.59 4.03
C VAL A 51 -20.13 -2.32 2.63
N ALA A 52 -20.99 -1.31 2.48
CA ALA A 52 -21.58 -0.93 1.19
C ALA A 52 -20.53 -0.59 0.11
N ARG A 53 -19.30 -0.28 0.50
CA ARG A 53 -18.18 0.05 -0.40
C ARG A 53 -17.31 -1.14 -0.78
N ASP A 54 -17.53 -2.32 -0.17
CA ASP A 54 -16.77 -3.55 -0.48
C ASP A 54 -16.85 -3.91 -1.97
N ARG A 55 -17.99 -3.67 -2.61
CA ARG A 55 -18.20 -3.85 -4.05
C ARG A 55 -17.26 -3.05 -4.96
N TYR A 56 -16.66 -1.98 -4.44
CA TYR A 56 -15.67 -1.17 -5.17
C TYR A 56 -14.24 -1.43 -4.72
N ARG A 57 -14.04 -2.03 -3.54
CA ARG A 57 -12.73 -2.17 -2.90
C ARG A 57 -12.23 -3.60 -2.81
N HIS A 58 -13.11 -4.57 -3.12
CA HIS A 58 -12.79 -6.00 -3.21
C HIS A 58 -11.84 -6.49 -2.12
N PRO A 59 -12.16 -6.29 -0.81
CA PRO A 59 -11.19 -6.48 0.28
C PRO A 59 -10.62 -7.89 0.32
N ALA A 60 -11.42 -8.93 0.08
CA ALA A 60 -10.95 -10.31 0.09
C ALA A 60 -9.86 -10.55 -0.96
N GLN A 61 -10.12 -10.12 -2.21
CA GLN A 61 -9.18 -10.31 -3.31
C GLN A 61 -7.94 -9.43 -3.14
N THR A 62 -8.13 -8.17 -2.71
CA THR A 62 -7.03 -7.20 -2.52
C THR A 62 -6.06 -7.67 -1.43
N LEU A 63 -6.55 -8.06 -0.26
CA LEU A 63 -5.71 -8.52 0.85
C LEU A 63 -5.07 -9.88 0.56
N ALA A 64 -5.78 -10.78 -0.13
CA ALA A 64 -5.22 -12.05 -0.60
C ALA A 64 -4.10 -11.83 -1.66
N PHE A 65 -4.27 -10.88 -2.58
CA PHE A 65 -3.23 -10.52 -3.55
C PHE A 65 -1.97 -10.00 -2.85
N PHE A 66 -2.10 -9.17 -1.83
CA PHE A 66 -0.95 -8.74 -1.02
C PHE A 66 -0.36 -9.87 -0.19
N GLY A 67 -1.12 -10.93 0.07
CA GLY A 67 -0.68 -12.09 0.86
C GLY A 67 -0.69 -11.82 2.36
N VAL A 68 -1.61 -10.98 2.83
CA VAL A 68 -1.75 -10.66 4.27
C VAL A 68 -2.23 -11.88 5.03
N ARG A 69 -1.45 -12.32 6.02
CA ARG A 69 -1.75 -13.48 6.86
C ARG A 69 -2.21 -13.02 8.26
N PRO A 70 -2.98 -13.84 8.97
CA PRO A 70 -3.45 -13.50 10.31
C PRO A 70 -2.32 -13.40 11.36
N THR A 71 -1.14 -13.97 11.06
CA THR A 71 0.05 -13.93 11.92
C THR A 71 0.96 -12.74 11.66
N ASP A 72 0.68 -11.92 10.64
CA ASP A 72 1.56 -10.83 10.23
C ASP A 72 1.45 -9.62 11.16
N THR A 73 2.56 -8.91 11.31
CA THR A 73 2.56 -7.52 11.76
C THR A 73 2.27 -6.64 10.55
N VAL A 74 1.05 -6.07 10.51
CA VAL A 74 0.55 -5.24 9.41
C VAL A 74 0.55 -3.78 9.82
N VAL A 75 1.18 -2.93 9.01
CA VAL A 75 1.12 -1.47 9.14
C VAL A 75 0.23 -0.92 8.04
N GLU A 76 -0.79 -0.14 8.40
CA GLU A 76 -1.57 0.65 7.45
C GLU A 76 -1.16 2.11 7.53
N ILE A 77 -0.71 2.66 6.39
CA ILE A 77 -0.31 4.05 6.28
C ILE A 77 -1.55 4.92 5.99
N TRP A 78 -1.78 5.91 6.84
CA TRP A 78 -2.89 6.87 6.76
C TRP A 78 -4.25 6.19 6.59
N PRO A 79 -4.71 5.42 7.59
CA PRO A 79 -5.97 4.68 7.55
C PRO A 79 -7.22 5.58 7.48
N SER A 80 -7.07 6.90 7.71
CA SER A 80 -8.16 7.88 7.70
C SER A 80 -9.31 7.49 8.65
N GLY A 81 -10.51 7.21 8.12
CA GLY A 81 -11.67 6.75 8.88
C GLY A 81 -11.66 5.26 9.24
N GLY A 82 -10.57 4.52 8.95
CA GLY A 82 -10.41 3.13 9.41
C GLY A 82 -11.12 2.06 8.57
N TRP A 83 -11.39 2.32 7.28
CA TRP A 83 -12.11 1.36 6.44
C TRP A 83 -11.45 -0.04 6.38
N TYR A 84 -10.14 -0.09 6.15
CA TYR A 84 -9.38 -1.34 6.21
C TYR A 84 -9.05 -1.74 7.66
N SER A 85 -8.95 -0.78 8.58
CA SER A 85 -8.72 -1.05 10.00
C SER A 85 -9.82 -1.94 10.59
N GLU A 86 -11.10 -1.74 10.17
CA GLU A 86 -12.23 -2.57 10.58
C GLU A 86 -12.09 -4.05 10.18
N ILE A 87 -11.28 -4.34 9.17
CA ILE A 87 -11.02 -5.70 8.68
C ILE A 87 -9.70 -6.23 9.22
N LEU A 88 -8.63 -5.46 9.06
CA LEU A 88 -7.26 -5.89 9.34
C LEU A 88 -7.01 -6.11 10.84
N ALA A 89 -7.48 -5.18 11.70
CA ALA A 89 -7.24 -5.30 13.13
C ALA A 89 -7.81 -6.59 13.74
N PRO A 90 -9.11 -6.93 13.59
CA PRO A 90 -9.63 -8.18 14.09
C PRO A 90 -9.10 -9.41 13.36
N TYR A 91 -8.72 -9.31 12.09
CA TYR A 91 -8.16 -10.42 11.32
C TYR A 91 -6.81 -10.86 11.90
N VAL A 92 -5.87 -9.91 12.10
CA VAL A 92 -4.54 -10.26 12.61
C VAL A 92 -4.56 -10.55 14.11
N ALA A 93 -5.39 -9.86 14.90
CA ALA A 93 -5.49 -10.11 16.34
C ALA A 93 -5.93 -11.58 16.63
N ARG A 94 -6.86 -12.11 15.87
CA ARG A 94 -7.30 -13.51 16.00
C ARG A 94 -6.23 -14.53 15.65
N GLY A 95 -5.28 -14.17 14.80
CA GLY A 95 -4.19 -15.04 14.37
C GLY A 95 -2.89 -14.87 15.15
N GLY A 96 -2.86 -13.99 16.15
CA GLY A 96 -1.65 -13.69 16.93
C GLY A 96 -0.71 -12.68 16.27
N GLY A 97 -1.14 -12.03 15.18
CA GLY A 97 -0.44 -10.94 14.55
C GLY A 97 -0.70 -9.58 15.23
N ALA A 98 -0.24 -8.50 14.60
CA ALA A 98 -0.41 -7.14 15.10
C ALA A 98 -0.86 -6.19 14.00
N TYR A 99 -1.69 -5.22 14.34
CA TYR A 99 -2.09 -4.14 13.44
C TYR A 99 -1.63 -2.78 14.01
N ILE A 100 -0.98 -2.00 13.15
CA ILE A 100 -0.46 -0.67 13.47
C ILE A 100 -1.02 0.34 12.47
N ALA A 101 -1.77 1.32 12.97
CA ALA A 101 -2.24 2.48 12.22
C ALA A 101 -1.17 3.59 12.27
N ALA A 102 -0.51 3.87 11.15
CA ALA A 102 0.57 4.85 11.11
C ALA A 102 0.16 6.11 10.34
N ALA A 103 0.05 7.24 11.04
CA ALA A 103 -0.33 8.54 10.48
C ALA A 103 0.13 9.68 11.40
N PRO A 104 0.08 10.97 10.95
CA PRO A 104 0.20 12.10 11.86
C PRO A 104 -0.88 12.00 12.95
N ASP A 105 -0.53 12.36 14.17
CA ASP A 105 -1.40 12.18 15.35
C ASP A 105 -2.83 12.69 15.15
N ARG A 106 -2.97 13.91 14.59
CA ARG A 106 -4.27 14.51 14.24
C ARG A 106 -5.10 13.68 13.26
N SER A 107 -4.46 12.92 12.38
CA SER A 107 -5.11 12.09 11.37
C SER A 107 -5.55 10.72 11.89
N LEU A 108 -5.16 10.37 13.12
CA LEU A 108 -5.56 9.14 13.81
C LEU A 108 -6.90 9.26 14.55
N ALA A 109 -7.52 10.43 14.57
CA ALA A 109 -8.79 10.66 15.26
C ALA A 109 -9.91 9.68 14.82
N GLY A 110 -9.96 9.31 13.52
CA GLY A 110 -10.90 8.30 13.01
C GLY A 110 -10.66 6.91 13.60
N VAL A 111 -9.40 6.51 13.69
CA VAL A 111 -9.00 5.22 14.29
C VAL A 111 -9.28 5.20 15.80
N ARG A 112 -9.02 6.31 16.51
CA ARG A 112 -9.36 6.40 17.94
C ARG A 112 -10.85 6.24 18.18
N ARG A 113 -11.69 6.95 17.41
CA ARG A 113 -13.15 6.76 17.48
C ARG A 113 -13.58 5.31 17.20
N LEU A 114 -12.89 4.63 16.27
CA LEU A 114 -13.14 3.22 16.00
C LEU A 114 -12.82 2.35 17.24
N ILE A 115 -11.67 2.57 17.88
CA ILE A 115 -11.29 1.89 19.13
C ILE A 115 -12.33 2.14 20.22
N ASP A 116 -12.70 3.40 20.44
CA ASP A 116 -13.64 3.81 21.48
C ASP A 116 -15.05 3.23 21.25
N SER A 117 -15.44 3.09 19.98
CA SER A 117 -16.77 2.57 19.62
C SER A 117 -16.95 1.08 19.91
N ASN A 118 -15.86 0.29 19.84
CA ASN A 118 -15.88 -1.13 20.15
C ASN A 118 -14.48 -1.63 20.58
N PRO A 119 -14.10 -1.41 21.85
CA PRO A 119 -12.79 -1.81 22.37
C PRO A 119 -12.54 -3.31 22.28
N ALA A 120 -13.57 -4.15 22.35
CA ALA A 120 -13.44 -5.60 22.23
C ALA A 120 -12.97 -6.02 20.82
N ALA A 121 -13.43 -5.33 19.79
CA ALA A 121 -13.05 -5.62 18.41
C ALA A 121 -11.77 -4.91 17.98
N TYR A 122 -11.53 -3.69 18.46
CA TYR A 122 -10.52 -2.77 17.92
C TYR A 122 -9.48 -2.30 18.94
N GLY A 123 -9.61 -2.68 20.21
CA GLY A 123 -8.67 -2.25 21.28
C GLY A 123 -7.25 -2.76 21.12
N SER A 124 -7.01 -3.77 20.26
CA SER A 124 -5.68 -4.25 19.90
C SER A 124 -4.95 -3.37 18.87
N ILE A 125 -5.62 -2.36 18.29
CA ILE A 125 -4.99 -1.42 17.35
C ILE A 125 -3.91 -0.63 18.06
N ARG A 126 -2.70 -0.67 17.52
CA ARG A 126 -1.60 0.20 17.91
C ARG A 126 -1.54 1.40 16.97
N THR A 127 -1.10 2.55 17.48
CA THR A 127 -0.88 3.74 16.66
C THR A 127 0.59 4.09 16.60
N ALA A 128 1.03 4.62 15.45
CA ALA A 128 2.38 5.12 15.26
C ALA A 128 2.35 6.42 14.45
N ASN A 129 3.42 7.22 14.56
CA ASN A 129 3.54 8.43 13.77
C ASN A 129 4.16 8.15 12.39
N PHE A 130 3.59 8.75 11.33
CA PHE A 130 4.08 8.70 9.96
C PHE A 130 3.52 9.86 9.13
N PRO A 131 4.34 10.55 8.28
CA PRO A 131 5.80 10.41 8.19
C PRO A 131 6.49 11.13 9.35
N ILE A 132 7.75 10.77 9.59
CA ILE A 132 8.65 11.55 10.45
C ILE A 132 9.44 12.48 9.53
N LEU A 133 9.13 13.74 9.53
CA LEU A 133 9.80 14.74 8.70
C LEU A 133 10.58 15.72 9.58
N ALA A 134 11.85 15.95 9.26
CA ALA A 134 12.70 16.90 9.97
C ALA A 134 12.17 18.35 9.90
N SER A 135 11.43 18.68 8.83
CA SER A 135 10.79 19.97 8.61
C SER A 135 9.47 20.16 9.36
N SER A 136 8.93 19.13 10.03
CA SER A 136 7.69 19.30 10.82
C SER A 136 7.98 20.09 12.09
N THR A 137 7.31 21.23 12.25
CA THR A 137 7.41 22.05 13.46
C THR A 137 6.05 22.11 14.15
N PRO A 138 5.89 21.64 15.41
CA PRO A 138 6.90 20.87 16.16
C PRO A 138 7.21 19.52 15.49
N PRO A 139 8.38 18.93 15.71
CA PRO A 139 8.66 17.57 15.24
C PRO A 139 7.49 16.70 15.67
N ASN A 140 6.93 15.92 14.73
CA ASN A 140 5.81 15.03 15.04
C ASN A 140 6.19 14.13 16.21
N ALA A 141 5.78 14.50 17.43
CA ALA A 141 6.17 13.89 18.69
C ALA A 141 5.42 12.57 18.90
N GLY A 142 5.62 11.61 18.00
CA GLY A 142 5.03 10.28 18.14
C GLY A 142 6.07 9.20 17.87
N THR A 143 5.84 8.01 18.42
CA THR A 143 6.71 6.86 18.20
C THR A 143 6.59 6.40 16.75
N PRO A 144 7.69 6.34 15.98
CA PRO A 144 7.66 5.76 14.64
C PRO A 144 7.44 4.23 14.70
N VAL A 145 7.05 3.65 13.58
CA VAL A 145 7.10 2.19 13.44
C VAL A 145 8.57 1.75 13.50
N ALA A 146 8.87 0.76 14.33
CA ALA A 146 10.24 0.27 14.49
C ALA A 146 10.78 -0.30 13.16
N THR A 147 12.05 -0.03 12.89
CA THR A 147 12.73 -0.54 11.69
C THR A 147 12.71 -2.07 11.64
N GLY A 148 12.37 -2.64 10.49
CA GLY A 148 12.38 -4.09 10.27
C GLY A 148 11.32 -4.87 11.03
N SER A 149 10.31 -4.21 11.62
CA SER A 149 9.30 -4.86 12.47
C SER A 149 8.05 -5.33 11.71
N ALA A 150 7.77 -4.79 10.52
CA ALA A 150 6.58 -5.10 9.78
C ALA A 150 6.78 -6.24 8.77
N ASP A 151 5.83 -7.16 8.70
CA ASP A 151 5.73 -8.17 7.64
C ASP A 151 5.10 -7.57 6.38
N VAL A 152 4.09 -6.74 6.55
CA VAL A 152 3.32 -6.11 5.49
C VAL A 152 3.07 -4.65 5.82
N VAL A 153 3.34 -3.75 4.86
CA VAL A 153 2.90 -2.35 4.90
C VAL A 153 1.92 -2.12 3.78
N LEU A 154 0.79 -1.51 4.09
CA LEU A 154 -0.29 -1.22 3.15
C LEU A 154 -0.57 0.27 3.08
N THR A 155 -0.79 0.79 1.88
CA THR A 155 -1.26 2.15 1.68
C THR A 155 -2.38 2.18 0.64
N PHE A 156 -3.46 2.90 0.96
CA PHE A 156 -4.65 2.95 0.14
C PHE A 156 -5.03 4.39 -0.19
N ARG A 157 -4.70 4.83 -1.41
CA ARG A 157 -5.07 6.16 -1.94
C ARG A 157 -4.44 7.31 -1.14
N ASN A 158 -3.14 7.22 -0.92
CA ASN A 158 -2.40 8.22 -0.17
C ASN A 158 -1.21 8.82 -0.94
N VAL A 159 -0.67 8.11 -1.96
CA VAL A 159 0.52 8.58 -2.68
C VAL A 159 0.29 9.95 -3.30
N HIS A 160 -0.90 10.16 -3.92
CA HIS A 160 -1.26 11.48 -4.46
C HIS A 160 -1.26 12.57 -3.39
N ASN A 161 -1.70 12.29 -2.16
CA ASN A 161 -1.69 13.27 -1.07
C ASN A 161 -0.26 13.67 -0.67
N TRP A 162 0.68 12.72 -0.69
CA TRP A 162 2.09 13.00 -0.40
C TRP A 162 2.73 13.83 -1.50
N MET A 163 2.40 13.57 -2.77
CA MET A 163 2.85 14.31 -3.94
C MET A 163 2.26 15.72 -4.02
N MET A 164 1.00 15.91 -3.61
CA MET A 164 0.26 17.17 -3.65
C MET A 164 0.45 18.03 -2.41
N SER A 165 1.20 17.56 -1.41
CA SER A 165 1.54 18.35 -0.23
C SER A 165 2.28 19.64 -0.63
N LYS A 166 2.11 20.71 0.14
CA LYS A 166 2.87 21.98 -0.04
C LYS A 166 4.38 21.73 -0.07
N GLN A 167 4.84 20.76 0.70
CA GLN A 167 6.18 20.21 0.66
C GLN A 167 6.06 18.71 0.34
N PRO A 168 6.19 18.31 -0.92
CA PRO A 168 6.06 16.91 -1.31
C PRO A 168 7.06 16.03 -0.57
N PHE A 169 6.58 14.90 -0.05
CA PHE A 169 7.39 13.96 0.74
C PHE A 169 7.22 12.51 0.30
N ASP A 170 6.66 12.29 -0.87
CA ASP A 170 6.41 10.98 -1.46
C ASP A 170 7.66 10.08 -1.49
N ALA A 171 8.81 10.62 -1.90
CA ALA A 171 10.08 9.88 -1.89
C ALA A 171 10.51 9.49 -0.46
N GLU A 172 10.39 10.41 0.51
CA GLU A 172 10.70 10.14 1.91
C GLU A 172 9.71 9.15 2.53
N ALA A 173 8.43 9.23 2.18
CA ALA A 173 7.42 8.27 2.59
C ALA A 173 7.79 6.84 2.17
N PHE A 174 8.18 6.62 0.92
CA PHE A 174 8.59 5.29 0.45
C PHE A 174 9.87 4.79 1.14
N LYS A 175 10.84 5.66 1.44
CA LYS A 175 12.04 5.29 2.23
C LYS A 175 11.68 4.84 3.64
N GLN A 176 10.81 5.57 4.34
CA GLN A 176 10.36 5.19 5.67
C GLN A 176 9.57 3.89 5.67
N ILE A 177 8.69 3.69 4.68
CA ILE A 177 7.97 2.42 4.49
C ILE A 177 8.96 1.27 4.25
N TYR A 178 10.01 1.50 3.46
CA TYR A 178 11.07 0.51 3.26
C TYR A 178 11.79 0.17 4.58
N ALA A 179 12.08 1.17 5.41
CA ALA A 179 12.72 0.96 6.69
C ALA A 179 11.85 0.12 7.66
N MET A 180 10.54 0.35 7.70
CA MET A 180 9.60 -0.39 8.56
C MET A 180 9.56 -1.89 8.26
N LEU A 181 9.71 -2.28 6.99
CA LEU A 181 9.59 -3.66 6.55
C LEU A 181 10.85 -4.47 6.90
N ARG A 182 10.64 -5.71 7.37
CA ARG A 182 11.73 -6.69 7.45
C ARG A 182 12.18 -7.12 6.05
N PRO A 183 13.39 -7.66 5.89
CA PRO A 183 13.80 -8.31 4.64
C PRO A 183 12.77 -9.38 4.21
N GLY A 184 12.37 -9.37 2.94
CA GLY A 184 11.31 -10.22 2.40
C GLY A 184 9.88 -9.76 2.72
N GLY A 185 9.70 -8.65 3.43
CA GLY A 185 8.39 -8.06 3.72
C GLY A 185 7.71 -7.46 2.48
N THR A 186 6.39 -7.34 2.52
CA THR A 186 5.55 -6.90 1.40
C THR A 186 5.09 -5.45 1.57
N LEU A 187 5.21 -4.64 0.51
CA LEU A 187 4.49 -3.38 0.36
C LEU A 187 3.32 -3.58 -0.61
N GLY A 188 2.09 -3.29 -0.14
CA GLY A 188 0.88 -3.24 -0.96
C GLY A 188 0.43 -1.80 -1.18
N VAL A 189 0.25 -1.40 -2.44
CA VAL A 189 -0.22 -0.07 -2.82
C VAL A 189 -1.49 -0.18 -3.65
N VAL A 190 -2.55 0.50 -3.21
CA VAL A 190 -3.73 0.79 -4.04
C VAL A 190 -3.80 2.30 -4.22
N GLU A 191 -3.79 2.78 -5.47
CA GLU A 191 -3.80 4.22 -5.75
C GLU A 191 -4.69 4.55 -6.96
N HIS A 192 -5.29 5.74 -6.99
CA HIS A 192 -6.05 6.26 -8.11
C HIS A 192 -5.16 6.35 -9.36
N ARG A 193 -5.56 5.69 -10.43
CA ARG A 193 -4.71 5.48 -11.60
C ARG A 193 -4.93 6.51 -12.69
N LEU A 194 -3.91 7.31 -12.98
CA LEU A 194 -3.85 8.15 -14.18
C LEU A 194 -3.42 7.34 -15.40
N ASP A 195 -3.91 7.70 -16.58
CA ASP A 195 -3.41 7.15 -17.83
C ASP A 195 -1.93 7.50 -18.01
N GLU A 196 -1.12 6.52 -18.47
CA GLU A 196 0.32 6.73 -18.67
C GLU A 196 0.63 7.82 -19.72
N LYS A 197 -0.26 8.04 -20.69
CA LYS A 197 -0.13 9.07 -21.73
C LYS A 197 -0.61 10.45 -21.29
N ALA A 198 -1.29 10.56 -20.15
CA ALA A 198 -1.79 11.84 -19.66
C ALA A 198 -0.64 12.79 -19.31
N ASN A 199 -0.91 14.10 -19.32
CA ASN A 199 0.07 15.10 -18.88
C ASN A 199 0.40 14.87 -17.39
N SER A 200 1.69 14.75 -17.05
CA SER A 200 2.16 14.49 -15.70
C SER A 200 1.88 15.62 -14.70
N VAL A 201 1.56 16.83 -15.17
CA VAL A 201 1.08 17.92 -14.30
C VAL A 201 -0.15 17.46 -13.51
N ARG A 202 -1.02 16.66 -14.12
CA ARG A 202 -2.25 16.14 -13.48
C ARG A 202 -2.00 15.25 -12.27
N GLU A 203 -0.82 14.69 -12.11
CA GLU A 203 -0.47 13.93 -10.89
C GLU A 203 -0.38 14.83 -9.65
N ARG A 204 -0.34 16.17 -9.83
CA ARG A 204 -0.21 17.14 -8.74
C ARG A 204 -1.48 17.91 -8.41
N ASP A 205 -2.55 17.71 -9.18
CA ASP A 205 -3.79 18.45 -9.00
C ASP A 205 -5.07 17.60 -9.06
N SER A 206 -5.02 16.44 -9.72
CA SER A 206 -6.22 15.64 -9.98
C SER A 206 -6.48 14.51 -8.96
N GLY A 207 -5.52 14.20 -8.09
CA GLY A 207 -5.58 13.05 -7.19
C GLY A 207 -5.37 11.70 -7.88
N TYR A 208 -5.04 11.69 -9.19
CA TYR A 208 -4.66 10.49 -9.93
C TYR A 208 -3.16 10.44 -10.13
N VAL A 209 -2.55 9.25 -10.05
CA VAL A 209 -1.11 9.02 -10.19
C VAL A 209 -0.87 7.94 -11.26
N LYS A 210 0.16 8.09 -12.07
CA LYS A 210 0.58 7.08 -13.04
C LYS A 210 1.16 5.84 -12.33
N THR A 211 0.90 4.68 -12.87
CA THR A 211 1.49 3.43 -12.35
C THR A 211 3.02 3.47 -12.41
N SER A 212 3.58 4.04 -13.49
CA SER A 212 5.02 4.23 -13.64
C SER A 212 5.62 5.13 -12.56
N THR A 213 4.92 6.18 -12.13
CA THR A 213 5.36 7.06 -11.04
C THR A 213 5.43 6.33 -9.71
N VAL A 214 4.36 5.59 -9.34
CA VAL A 214 4.35 4.79 -8.09
C VAL A 214 5.45 3.73 -8.11
N ARG A 215 5.63 3.03 -9.24
CA ARG A 215 6.71 2.04 -9.38
C ARG A 215 8.08 2.66 -9.20
N ARG A 216 8.36 3.77 -9.88
CA ARG A 216 9.64 4.49 -9.76
C ARG A 216 9.92 4.94 -8.33
N LEU A 217 8.93 5.48 -7.60
CA LEU A 217 9.08 5.87 -6.19
C LEU A 217 9.44 4.68 -5.31
N ALA A 218 8.75 3.56 -5.46
CA ALA A 218 9.02 2.34 -4.71
C ALA A 218 10.40 1.76 -5.05
N GLU A 219 10.73 1.62 -6.35
CA GLU A 219 12.00 1.07 -6.82
C GLU A 219 13.19 1.95 -6.40
N THR A 220 13.04 3.29 -6.43
CA THR A 220 14.06 4.24 -5.92
C THR A 220 14.29 4.08 -4.41
N ALA A 221 13.26 3.71 -3.64
CA ALA A 221 13.41 3.44 -2.21
C ALA A 221 14.05 2.05 -1.91
N GLY A 222 14.29 1.22 -2.93
CA GLY A 222 14.93 -0.09 -2.82
C GLY A 222 13.97 -1.28 -2.93
N PHE A 223 12.69 -1.05 -3.15
CA PHE A 223 11.72 -2.13 -3.38
C PHE A 223 11.92 -2.79 -4.74
N ARG A 224 11.60 -4.09 -4.80
CA ARG A 224 11.44 -4.81 -6.06
C ARG A 224 9.96 -4.99 -6.36
N PHE A 225 9.55 -4.59 -7.57
CA PHE A 225 8.20 -4.86 -8.07
C PHE A 225 7.97 -6.36 -8.22
N VAL A 226 6.79 -6.84 -7.80
CA VAL A 226 6.41 -8.26 -7.86
C VAL A 226 5.29 -8.49 -8.85
N ALA A 227 4.17 -7.77 -8.71
CA ALA A 227 2.99 -7.96 -9.53
C ALA A 227 2.04 -6.75 -9.47
N ALA A 228 1.18 -6.64 -10.48
CA ALA A 228 0.02 -5.78 -10.50
C ALA A 228 -1.24 -6.61 -10.73
N THR A 229 -2.40 -6.06 -10.37
CA THR A 229 -3.71 -6.67 -10.64
C THR A 229 -4.77 -5.62 -10.90
N GLU A 230 -5.77 -5.97 -11.70
CA GLU A 230 -6.91 -5.12 -12.04
C GLU A 230 -8.11 -5.30 -11.09
N ILE A 231 -7.92 -5.90 -9.92
CA ILE A 231 -9.00 -6.16 -8.92
C ILE A 231 -9.78 -4.88 -8.59
N ASN A 232 -9.09 -3.73 -8.50
CA ASN A 232 -9.69 -2.44 -8.16
C ASN A 232 -9.84 -1.50 -9.36
N ALA A 233 -9.77 -2.02 -10.58
CA ALA A 233 -9.98 -1.25 -11.79
C ALA A 233 -11.46 -0.86 -11.98
N ASN A 234 -11.68 0.31 -12.57
CA ASN A 234 -13.00 0.76 -12.99
C ASN A 234 -12.95 1.40 -14.39
N ALA A 235 -13.32 0.65 -15.40
CA ALA A 235 -13.31 1.11 -16.79
C ALA A 235 -14.29 2.28 -17.07
N LYS A 236 -15.24 2.57 -16.16
CA LYS A 236 -16.17 3.71 -16.29
C LYS A 236 -15.51 5.03 -15.88
N ASP A 237 -14.39 4.99 -15.16
CA ASP A 237 -13.68 6.18 -14.72
C ASP A 237 -12.86 6.77 -15.87
N SER A 238 -13.30 7.93 -16.40
CA SER A 238 -12.57 8.65 -17.47
C SER A 238 -11.32 9.36 -16.96
N ARG A 239 -11.19 9.53 -15.65
CA ARG A 239 -10.09 10.26 -14.98
C ARG A 239 -9.98 11.74 -15.36
N ASP A 240 -11.01 12.26 -16.00
CA ASP A 240 -11.09 13.64 -16.49
C ASP A 240 -12.34 14.33 -15.94
N TYR A 241 -12.20 14.90 -14.74
CA TYR A 241 -13.30 15.55 -14.01
C TYR A 241 -12.87 16.92 -13.48
N PRO A 242 -13.83 17.85 -13.29
CA PRO A 242 -13.53 19.23 -12.84
C PRO A 242 -12.76 19.30 -11.54
N GLU A 243 -13.11 18.45 -10.55
CA GLU A 243 -12.45 18.37 -9.25
C GLU A 243 -11.58 17.11 -9.13
N GLY A 244 -11.00 16.65 -10.25
CA GLY A 244 -10.24 15.41 -10.28
C GLY A 244 -11.02 14.23 -9.69
N VAL A 245 -10.30 13.33 -9.01
CA VAL A 245 -10.88 12.13 -8.40
C VAL A 245 -11.98 12.43 -7.37
N TRP A 246 -11.94 13.59 -6.73
CA TRP A 246 -12.91 13.98 -5.71
C TRP A 246 -14.30 14.29 -6.27
N THR A 247 -14.46 14.44 -7.59
CA THR A 247 -15.76 14.50 -8.28
C THR A 247 -16.55 13.22 -8.06
N LEU A 248 -15.88 12.08 -7.99
CA LEU A 248 -16.48 10.75 -7.83
C LEU A 248 -16.86 10.45 -6.37
N PRO A 249 -17.70 9.40 -6.14
CA PRO A 249 -17.93 8.90 -4.79
C PRO A 249 -16.63 8.41 -4.11
N PRO A 250 -16.56 8.52 -2.78
CA PRO A 250 -17.59 8.96 -1.86
C PRO A 250 -17.61 10.49 -1.66
N THR A 251 -16.67 11.22 -2.25
CA THR A 251 -16.47 12.65 -1.95
C THR A 251 -17.57 13.52 -2.57
N PHE A 252 -17.91 13.29 -3.85
CA PHE A 252 -18.89 14.11 -4.57
C PHE A 252 -18.62 15.61 -4.40
N ALA A 253 -17.40 16.07 -4.72
CA ALA A 253 -16.96 17.45 -4.52
C ALA A 253 -17.90 18.49 -5.17
N LEU A 254 -18.56 18.13 -6.27
CA LEU A 254 -19.58 18.98 -6.95
C LEU A 254 -20.97 18.91 -6.30
N LYS A 255 -21.11 18.24 -5.15
CA LYS A 255 -22.35 18.08 -4.37
C LYS A 255 -23.47 17.47 -5.23
N ASP A 256 -24.52 18.23 -5.55
CA ASP A 256 -25.68 17.75 -6.31
C ASP A 256 -25.53 17.90 -7.81
N LYS A 257 -24.52 18.67 -8.29
CA LYS A 257 -24.28 18.84 -9.72
C LYS A 257 -23.87 17.49 -10.35
N ASP A 258 -24.70 17.00 -11.27
CA ASP A 258 -24.48 15.72 -11.99
C ASP A 258 -24.28 14.50 -11.08
N ARG A 259 -24.79 14.56 -9.84
CA ARG A 259 -24.55 13.54 -8.81
C ARG A 259 -24.93 12.13 -9.27
N ALA A 260 -26.06 11.98 -9.97
CA ALA A 260 -26.51 10.69 -10.49
C ALA A 260 -25.51 10.11 -11.51
N LYS A 261 -24.97 10.96 -12.40
CA LYS A 261 -23.94 10.59 -13.38
C LYS A 261 -22.67 10.06 -12.67
N TYR A 262 -22.17 10.79 -11.69
CA TYR A 262 -20.97 10.39 -10.96
C TYR A 262 -21.21 9.16 -10.07
N ALA A 263 -22.39 9.03 -9.48
CA ALA A 263 -22.77 7.83 -8.72
C ALA A 263 -22.83 6.58 -9.62
N ALA A 264 -23.28 6.69 -10.87
CA ALA A 264 -23.30 5.58 -11.82
C ALA A 264 -21.92 5.10 -12.28
N ILE A 265 -20.89 5.97 -12.20
CA ILE A 265 -19.49 5.61 -12.43
C ILE A 265 -18.99 4.77 -11.25
N GLY A 266 -19.33 5.15 -10.02
CA GLY A 266 -18.85 4.53 -8.80
C GLY A 266 -17.51 5.13 -8.32
N GLU A 267 -16.77 4.38 -7.45
CA GLU A 267 -15.43 4.82 -7.02
C GLU A 267 -14.43 4.76 -8.20
N SER A 268 -13.39 5.55 -8.11
CA SER A 268 -12.36 5.70 -9.17
C SER A 268 -11.71 4.39 -9.60
N ASP A 269 -11.11 4.43 -10.79
CA ASP A 269 -10.17 3.42 -11.25
C ASP A 269 -8.89 3.44 -10.40
N ARG A 270 -8.43 2.24 -10.01
CA ARG A 270 -7.27 2.13 -9.10
C ARG A 270 -6.32 1.02 -9.53
N MET A 271 -5.04 1.39 -9.65
CA MET A 271 -3.97 0.41 -9.70
C MET A 271 -3.88 -0.35 -8.37
N THR A 272 -3.45 -1.60 -8.42
CA THR A 272 -3.14 -2.42 -7.24
C THR A 272 -1.80 -3.08 -7.47
N LEU A 273 -0.78 -2.62 -6.72
CA LEU A 273 0.62 -2.97 -6.96
C LEU A 273 1.22 -3.64 -5.74
N LYS A 274 1.99 -4.70 -5.96
CA LYS A 274 2.71 -5.45 -4.93
C LYS A 274 4.21 -5.32 -5.14
N PHE A 275 4.91 -4.98 -4.07
CA PHE A 275 6.36 -4.91 -4.01
C PHE A 275 6.88 -5.75 -2.85
N VAL A 276 8.17 -6.06 -2.87
CA VAL A 276 8.88 -6.75 -1.80
C VAL A 276 10.16 -6.00 -1.46
N LYS A 277 10.48 -5.93 -0.16
CA LYS A 277 11.83 -5.56 0.29
C LYS A 277 12.74 -6.74 0.03
N PRO A 278 13.83 -6.61 -0.75
CA PRO A 278 14.80 -7.69 -0.96
C PRO A 278 15.35 -8.25 0.37
N ARG A 279 15.80 -9.52 0.32
CA ARG A 279 16.47 -10.15 1.47
C ARG A 279 17.93 -9.76 1.53
#